data_daf1d208b37cc793ffb04888351d98a0
#
_entry.id   daf1d208b37cc793ffb04888351d98a0
#
_cell.length_a   1.000
_cell.length_b   1.000
_cell.length_c   1.000
_cell.angle_alpha   90.00
_cell.angle_beta   90.00
_cell.angle_gamma   90.00
#
_symmetry.space_group_name_H-M   'P 1'
#
loop_
_entity.id
_entity.type
_entity.pdbx_description
1 polymer ?
#
loop_
_entity_poly.entity_id
_entity_poly.type
_entity_poly.pdbx_seq_one_letter_code
_entity_poly.pdbx_strand_id
1 'polypeptide(L)'
;MKTLWICVSAGLAAMTAVIAPALADADADLIKNAESAAPPAVGGGATIYAPQADGSMKTLREGSNGFWCMPNDPATPGDDPMCGDGNSMEWAMAWMSKKDPPKGKVGLIYMLAGGSDASNTDPYATAPSENNNWVTTGRHVMIMNAM
;
A
#
# COMPACT_ATOMS: atom_id res chain seq x y z
N MET A 1 36.14 63.47 24.48
CA MET A 1 34.97 62.87 23.83
C MET A 1 35.29 61.39 23.53
N LYS A 2 34.73 60.46 24.29
CA LYS A 2 34.94 59.00 24.13
C LYS A 2 33.69 58.43 23.47
N THR A 3 33.78 57.97 22.24
CA THR A 3 32.67 57.36 21.48
C THR A 3 32.60 55.90 21.84
N LEU A 4 31.45 55.47 22.43
CA LEU A 4 31.15 54.09 22.81
C LEU A 4 30.49 53.40 21.64
N TRP A 5 31.12 52.35 21.09
CA TRP A 5 30.53 51.48 20.08
C TRP A 5 29.78 50.33 20.75
N ILE A 6 28.48 50.25 20.55
CA ILE A 6 27.64 49.16 21.00
C ILE A 6 27.53 48.13 19.83
N CYS A 7 28.17 46.99 20.01
CA CYS A 7 27.98 45.83 19.10
C CYS A 7 26.68 45.14 19.46
N VAL A 8 25.66 45.23 18.58
CA VAL A 8 24.44 44.43 18.66
C VAL A 8 24.67 43.13 17.88
N SER A 9 24.88 42.04 18.60
CA SER A 9 24.94 40.69 18.02
C SER A 9 23.51 40.15 17.84
N ALA A 10 23.02 40.14 16.62
CA ALA A 10 21.77 39.48 16.27
C ALA A 10 21.98 37.95 16.26
N GLY A 11 21.47 37.28 17.29
CA GLY A 11 21.43 35.82 17.35
C GLY A 11 20.37 35.27 16.37
N LEU A 12 20.81 34.59 15.34
CA LEU A 12 19.94 33.84 14.44
C LEU A 12 19.55 32.52 15.11
N ALA A 13 18.35 32.45 15.70
CA ALA A 13 17.79 31.20 16.21
C ALA A 13 17.36 30.32 15.03
N ALA A 14 18.11 29.26 14.74
CA ALA A 14 17.72 28.24 13.79
C ALA A 14 16.56 27.44 14.37
N MET A 15 15.35 27.62 13.84
CA MET A 15 14.21 26.74 14.08
C MET A 15 14.46 25.41 13.35
N THR A 16 14.94 24.40 14.05
CA THR A 16 14.94 23.01 13.57
C THR A 16 13.52 22.47 13.66
N ALA A 17 12.82 22.40 12.52
CA ALA A 17 11.52 21.77 12.43
C ALA A 17 11.66 20.27 12.72
N VAL A 18 11.07 19.78 13.82
CA VAL A 18 11.00 18.35 14.17
C VAL A 18 9.87 17.72 13.33
N ILE A 19 10.16 17.30 12.10
CA ILE A 19 9.20 16.64 11.20
C ILE A 19 9.20 15.10 11.38
N ALA A 20 10.24 14.55 12.03
CA ALA A 20 10.45 13.12 12.13
C ALA A 20 9.34 12.28 12.82
N PRO A 21 8.67 12.68 13.92
CA PRO A 21 7.68 11.83 14.59
C PRO A 21 6.40 11.62 13.75
N ALA A 22 5.91 12.63 13.06
CA ALA A 22 4.66 12.55 12.31
C ALA A 22 4.70 11.57 11.10
N LEU A 23 5.87 11.42 10.47
CA LEU A 23 6.06 10.46 9.37
C LEU A 23 6.15 9.02 9.89
N ALA A 24 6.76 8.81 11.06
CA ALA A 24 6.84 7.48 11.68
C ALA A 24 5.47 6.98 12.13
N ASP A 25 4.61 7.85 12.65
CA ASP A 25 3.24 7.50 13.03
C ASP A 25 2.39 7.14 11.80
N ALA A 26 2.51 7.90 10.70
CA ALA A 26 1.80 7.60 9.45
C ALA A 26 2.23 6.26 8.83
N ASP A 27 3.52 5.94 8.81
CA ASP A 27 4.02 4.64 8.33
C ASP A 27 3.52 3.49 9.24
N ALA A 28 3.43 3.68 10.55
CA ALA A 28 2.91 2.68 11.49
C ALA A 28 1.43 2.39 11.26
N ASP A 29 0.61 3.40 10.98
CA ASP A 29 -0.81 3.22 10.65
C ASP A 29 -0.99 2.47 9.32
N LEU A 30 -0.20 2.78 8.30
CA LEU A 30 -0.20 2.06 7.03
C LEU A 30 0.18 0.59 7.20
N ILE A 31 1.22 0.30 7.99
CA ILE A 31 1.64 -1.07 8.31
C ILE A 31 0.50 -1.83 8.98
N LYS A 32 -0.11 -1.25 10.02
CA LYS A 32 -1.23 -1.87 10.75
C LYS A 32 -2.44 -2.13 9.84
N ASN A 33 -2.75 -1.20 8.95
CA ASN A 33 -3.84 -1.37 7.97
C ASN A 33 -3.51 -2.51 7.00
N ALA A 34 -2.30 -2.56 6.43
CA ALA A 34 -1.87 -3.64 5.54
C ALA A 34 -1.93 -5.01 6.22
N GLU A 35 -1.46 -5.13 7.47
CA GLU A 35 -1.51 -6.38 8.25
C GLU A 35 -2.93 -6.90 8.49
N SER A 36 -3.92 -6.01 8.55
CA SER A 36 -5.33 -6.37 8.77
C SER A 36 -5.95 -7.20 7.63
N ALA A 37 -5.30 -7.21 6.47
CA ALA A 37 -5.73 -7.96 5.29
C ALA A 37 -5.62 -9.48 5.45
N ALA A 38 -4.77 -9.98 6.36
CA ALA A 38 -4.47 -11.40 6.47
C ALA A 38 -4.46 -11.88 7.93
N PRO A 39 -4.42 -13.21 8.18
CA PRO A 39 -4.17 -13.72 9.53
C PRO A 39 -2.85 -13.19 10.10
N PRO A 40 -2.74 -12.97 11.43
CA PRO A 40 -1.53 -12.40 12.06
C PRO A 40 -0.23 -13.15 11.73
N ALA A 41 -0.30 -14.48 11.54
CA ALA A 41 0.85 -15.29 11.14
C ALA A 41 1.36 -14.96 9.71
N VAL A 42 0.52 -14.42 8.86
CA VAL A 42 0.86 -13.98 7.50
C VAL A 42 1.26 -12.51 7.52
N GLY A 43 0.36 -11.61 7.95
CA GLY A 43 0.58 -10.16 7.93
C GLY A 43 1.78 -9.72 8.77
N GLY A 44 1.93 -10.29 9.99
CA GLY A 44 2.99 -9.89 10.91
C GLY A 44 4.42 -10.18 10.43
N GLY A 45 4.62 -11.14 9.52
CA GLY A 45 5.92 -11.47 8.93
C GLY A 45 6.11 -11.02 7.49
N ALA A 46 5.10 -10.38 6.89
CA ALA A 46 5.12 -9.97 5.49
C ALA A 46 5.96 -8.71 5.24
N THR A 47 6.48 -8.59 4.02
CA THR A 47 7.01 -7.31 3.52
C THR A 47 5.85 -6.36 3.25
N ILE A 48 5.92 -5.14 3.78
CA ILE A 48 4.88 -4.14 3.59
C ILE A 48 5.30 -3.12 2.54
N TYR A 49 4.51 -3.01 1.48
CA TYR A 49 4.68 -2.02 0.42
C TYR A 49 3.56 -0.97 0.49
N ALA A 50 3.89 0.28 0.27
CA ALA A 50 2.93 1.36 0.10
C ALA A 50 3.08 2.00 -1.29
N PRO A 51 2.01 2.04 -2.10
CA PRO A 51 2.02 2.76 -3.37
C PRO A 51 2.33 4.24 -3.17
N GLN A 52 3.09 4.83 -4.08
CA GLN A 52 3.39 6.25 -4.09
C GLN A 52 2.66 6.95 -5.25
N ALA A 53 2.45 8.24 -5.14
CA ALA A 53 1.75 9.03 -6.15
C ALA A 53 2.42 9.02 -7.55
N ASP A 54 3.70 8.70 -7.61
CA ASP A 54 4.47 8.56 -8.86
C ASP A 54 4.40 7.14 -9.47
N GLY A 55 3.63 6.24 -8.85
CA GLY A 55 3.49 4.83 -9.25
C GLY A 55 4.60 3.92 -8.74
N SER A 56 5.56 4.43 -7.98
CA SER A 56 6.58 3.61 -7.32
C SER A 56 6.02 2.96 -6.04
N MET A 57 6.75 1.99 -5.51
CA MET A 57 6.42 1.32 -4.25
C MET A 57 7.47 1.66 -3.20
N LYS A 58 7.04 2.20 -2.06
CA LYS A 58 7.88 2.38 -0.87
C LYS A 58 7.80 1.12 -0.01
N THR A 59 8.94 0.54 0.38
CA THR A 59 8.96 -0.50 1.41
C THR A 59 8.88 0.16 2.78
N LEU A 60 7.79 -0.12 3.50
CA LEU A 60 7.58 0.36 4.88
C LEU A 60 8.22 -0.58 5.91
N ARG A 61 8.23 -1.88 5.62
CA ARG A 61 8.84 -2.92 6.44
C ARG A 61 9.30 -4.08 5.57
N GLU A 62 10.51 -4.57 5.78
CA GLU A 62 10.98 -5.83 5.22
C GLU A 62 10.40 -7.02 6.01
N GLY A 63 9.97 -8.06 5.30
CA GLY A 63 9.42 -9.28 5.85
C GLY A 63 10.32 -10.48 5.64
N SER A 64 9.95 -11.62 6.24
CA SER A 64 10.76 -12.85 6.19
C SER A 64 9.96 -14.12 5.86
N ASN A 65 8.64 -14.03 5.69
CA ASN A 65 7.78 -15.20 5.49
C ASN A 65 7.37 -15.44 4.02
N GLY A 66 7.91 -14.65 3.07
CA GLY A 66 7.61 -14.77 1.64
C GLY A 66 6.26 -14.17 1.21
N PHE A 67 5.52 -13.56 2.14
CA PHE A 67 4.32 -12.79 1.83
C PHE A 67 4.63 -11.30 1.71
N TRP A 68 3.80 -10.62 0.94
CA TRP A 68 3.75 -9.17 0.83
C TRP A 68 2.38 -8.67 1.27
N CYS A 69 2.31 -7.44 1.81
CA CYS A 69 1.04 -6.76 2.07
C CYS A 69 1.09 -5.31 1.58
N MET A 70 -0.07 -4.79 1.24
CA MET A 70 -0.28 -3.38 0.90
C MET A 70 -1.45 -2.83 1.72
N PRO A 71 -1.36 -1.59 2.20
CA PRO A 71 -2.49 -0.91 2.84
C PRO A 71 -3.57 -0.59 1.82
N ASN A 72 -4.73 -0.16 2.33
CA ASN A 72 -5.81 0.38 1.53
C ASN A 72 -5.32 1.48 0.58
N ASP A 73 -5.79 1.44 -0.66
CA ASP A 73 -5.58 2.52 -1.64
C ASP A 73 -6.74 3.53 -1.50
N PRO A 74 -6.49 4.77 -1.08
CA PRO A 74 -7.54 5.77 -0.96
C PRO A 74 -8.15 6.19 -2.30
N ALA A 75 -7.58 5.79 -3.43
CA ALA A 75 -8.12 6.05 -4.76
C ALA A 75 -9.19 5.04 -5.19
N THR A 76 -9.30 3.91 -4.49
CA THR A 76 -10.33 2.89 -4.74
C THR A 76 -11.58 3.13 -3.89
N PRO A 77 -12.77 2.70 -4.33
CA PRO A 77 -14.02 2.94 -3.59
C PRO A 77 -14.21 2.03 -2.37
N GLY A 78 -13.37 1.04 -2.13
CA GLY A 78 -13.46 0.08 -1.02
C GLY A 78 -12.39 0.27 0.04
N ASP A 79 -12.52 -0.45 1.16
CA ASP A 79 -11.43 -0.65 2.11
C ASP A 79 -10.75 -1.97 1.73
N ASP A 80 -9.63 -1.88 1.00
CA ASP A 80 -9.06 -2.96 0.24
C ASP A 80 -7.58 -3.30 0.55
N PRO A 81 -7.15 -3.28 1.82
CA PRO A 81 -5.82 -3.76 2.13
C PRO A 81 -5.70 -5.24 1.72
N MET A 82 -4.54 -5.62 1.22
CA MET A 82 -4.32 -6.96 0.69
C MET A 82 -2.98 -7.55 1.11
N CYS A 83 -2.94 -8.89 1.26
CA CYS A 83 -1.71 -9.64 1.47
C CYS A 83 -1.66 -10.83 0.53
N GLY A 84 -0.56 -11.02 -0.18
CA GLY A 84 -0.40 -12.10 -1.12
C GLY A 84 0.95 -12.82 -1.01
N ASP A 85 1.03 -13.98 -1.66
CA ASP A 85 2.27 -14.72 -1.83
C ASP A 85 3.07 -14.26 -3.06
N GLY A 86 4.27 -14.81 -3.27
CA GLY A 86 5.12 -14.45 -4.41
C GLY A 86 4.48 -14.73 -5.78
N ASN A 87 3.68 -15.79 -5.91
CA ASN A 87 3.01 -16.12 -7.17
C ASN A 87 1.91 -15.09 -7.49
N SER A 88 1.19 -14.64 -6.48
CA SER A 88 0.19 -13.58 -6.65
C SER A 88 0.81 -12.24 -7.01
N MET A 89 2.02 -11.94 -6.53
CA MET A 89 2.77 -10.74 -6.95
C MET A 89 3.13 -10.81 -8.44
N GLU A 90 3.64 -11.96 -8.90
CA GLU A 90 3.95 -12.13 -10.33
C GLU A 90 2.70 -11.96 -11.21
N TRP A 91 1.56 -12.48 -10.75
CA TRP A 91 0.28 -12.29 -11.41
C TRP A 91 -0.13 -10.81 -11.44
N ALA A 92 -0.07 -10.11 -10.30
CA ALA A 92 -0.42 -8.71 -10.20
C ALA A 92 0.45 -7.82 -11.11
N MET A 93 1.76 -8.09 -11.17
CA MET A 93 2.68 -7.38 -12.06
C MET A 93 2.36 -7.62 -13.55
N ALA A 94 1.97 -8.84 -13.93
CA ALA A 94 1.53 -9.14 -15.28
C ALA A 94 0.24 -8.38 -15.62
N TRP A 95 -0.75 -8.39 -14.72
CA TRP A 95 -2.00 -7.66 -14.87
C TRP A 95 -1.78 -6.14 -15.02
N MET A 96 -1.01 -5.51 -14.14
CA MET A 96 -0.69 -4.08 -14.23
C MET A 96 0.03 -3.72 -15.54
N SER A 97 0.86 -4.63 -16.04
CA SER A 97 1.59 -4.46 -17.30
C SER A 97 0.77 -4.86 -18.54
N LYS A 98 -0.50 -5.29 -18.37
CA LYS A 98 -1.38 -5.82 -19.43
C LYS A 98 -0.73 -6.95 -20.23
N LYS A 99 -0.05 -7.87 -19.52
CA LYS A 99 0.61 -9.06 -20.07
C LYS A 99 -0.11 -10.32 -19.62
N ASP A 100 0.15 -11.41 -20.32
CA ASP A 100 -0.35 -12.72 -19.93
C ASP A 100 0.15 -13.10 -18.53
N PRO A 101 -0.70 -13.73 -17.69
CA PRO A 101 -0.29 -14.20 -16.38
C PRO A 101 0.74 -15.34 -16.47
N PRO A 102 1.58 -15.54 -15.45
CA PRO A 102 2.56 -16.62 -15.42
C PRO A 102 1.87 -17.98 -15.46
N LYS A 103 2.31 -18.89 -16.34
CA LYS A 103 1.70 -20.20 -16.51
C LYS A 103 2.08 -21.14 -15.37
N GLY A 104 1.08 -21.92 -14.88
CA GLY A 104 1.30 -23.00 -13.91
C GLY A 104 1.65 -22.52 -12.50
N LYS A 105 1.43 -21.25 -12.18
CA LYS A 105 1.66 -20.67 -10.86
C LYS A 105 0.34 -20.22 -10.26
N VAL A 106 -0.13 -20.91 -9.26
CA VAL A 106 -1.30 -20.49 -8.47
C VAL A 106 -0.82 -19.60 -7.33
N GLY A 107 -1.45 -18.44 -7.16
CA GLY A 107 -1.18 -17.50 -6.09
C GLY A 107 -2.40 -17.30 -5.19
N LEU A 108 -2.17 -16.80 -3.98
CA LEU A 108 -3.21 -16.47 -3.01
C LEU A 108 -3.10 -15.00 -2.63
N ILE A 109 -4.26 -14.31 -2.53
CA ILE A 109 -4.36 -12.96 -1.96
C ILE A 109 -5.46 -12.98 -0.89
N TYR A 110 -5.11 -12.55 0.31
CA TYR A 110 -6.04 -12.30 1.41
C TYR A 110 -6.52 -10.86 1.38
N MET A 111 -7.82 -10.64 1.55
CA MET A 111 -8.49 -9.36 1.74
C MET A 111 -9.50 -9.47 2.87
N LEU A 112 -9.00 -9.73 4.11
CA LEU A 112 -9.85 -10.06 5.26
C LEU A 112 -10.35 -8.83 6.04
N ALA A 113 -9.86 -7.63 5.75
CA ALA A 113 -10.35 -6.39 6.36
C ALA A 113 -11.52 -5.81 5.56
N GLY A 114 -11.50 -5.97 4.25
CA GLY A 114 -12.53 -5.48 3.35
C GLY A 114 -12.43 -6.15 1.99
N GLY A 115 -12.92 -5.51 0.96
CA GLY A 115 -12.84 -6.02 -0.39
C GLY A 115 -12.75 -4.90 -1.41
N SER A 116 -12.01 -5.15 -2.45
CA SER A 116 -11.96 -4.27 -3.62
C SER A 116 -13.21 -4.47 -4.46
N ASP A 117 -13.88 -3.39 -4.77
CA ASP A 117 -14.94 -3.40 -5.75
C ASP A 117 -14.34 -3.51 -7.15
N ALA A 118 -14.91 -4.34 -7.99
CA ALA A 118 -14.35 -4.62 -9.32
C ALA A 118 -15.41 -4.88 -10.37
N SER A 119 -15.05 -4.67 -11.61
CA SER A 119 -15.86 -5.09 -12.76
C SER A 119 -15.64 -6.56 -13.09
N ASN A 120 -16.71 -7.32 -13.34
CA ASN A 120 -16.63 -8.69 -13.84
C ASN A 120 -16.42 -8.79 -15.36
N THR A 121 -16.55 -7.68 -16.07
CA THR A 121 -16.45 -7.65 -17.54
C THR A 121 -15.28 -6.83 -18.07
N ASP A 122 -14.76 -5.92 -17.25
CA ASP A 122 -13.58 -5.11 -17.58
C ASP A 122 -12.62 -5.06 -16.36
N PRO A 123 -11.54 -5.84 -16.36
CA PRO A 123 -10.61 -5.91 -15.24
C PRO A 123 -9.81 -4.62 -15.00
N TYR A 124 -9.94 -3.63 -15.88
CA TYR A 124 -9.26 -2.34 -15.77
C TYR A 124 -10.22 -1.18 -15.49
N ALA A 125 -11.50 -1.47 -15.26
CA ALA A 125 -12.46 -0.46 -14.85
C ALA A 125 -12.14 0.02 -13.42
N THR A 126 -12.20 1.33 -13.21
CA THR A 126 -11.89 1.98 -11.93
C THR A 126 -13.15 2.48 -11.20
N ALA A 127 -14.31 2.35 -11.83
CA ALA A 127 -15.59 2.78 -11.25
C ALA A 127 -16.75 2.01 -11.87
N PRO A 128 -17.91 1.94 -11.18
CA PRO A 128 -19.13 1.34 -11.72
C PRO A 128 -19.64 2.12 -12.95
N SER A 129 -20.17 1.39 -13.92
CA SER A 129 -20.89 1.90 -15.09
C SER A 129 -22.03 0.96 -15.49
N GLU A 130 -22.93 1.40 -16.36
CA GLU A 130 -24.08 0.59 -16.79
C GLU A 130 -23.68 -0.76 -17.44
N ASN A 131 -22.48 -0.85 -18.02
CA ASN A 131 -22.09 -1.98 -18.85
C ASN A 131 -20.91 -2.81 -18.27
N ASN A 132 -20.41 -2.51 -17.06
CA ASN A 132 -19.23 -3.18 -16.57
C ASN A 132 -19.47 -4.18 -15.45
N ASN A 133 -20.75 -4.51 -15.17
CA ASN A 133 -21.14 -5.49 -14.16
C ASN A 133 -20.30 -5.36 -12.87
N TRP A 134 -20.37 -4.18 -12.25
CA TRP A 134 -19.63 -3.85 -11.04
C TRP A 134 -20.09 -4.67 -9.86
N VAL A 135 -19.16 -5.28 -9.14
CA VAL A 135 -19.41 -6.12 -7.98
C VAL A 135 -18.75 -5.50 -6.76
N THR A 136 -19.54 -5.27 -5.73
CA THR A 136 -19.05 -4.89 -4.40
C THR A 136 -18.71 -6.17 -3.64
N THR A 137 -17.46 -6.32 -3.25
CA THR A 137 -16.96 -7.48 -2.51
C THR A 137 -16.71 -7.15 -1.05
N GLY A 138 -17.05 -8.08 -0.14
CA GLY A 138 -16.63 -8.03 1.25
C GLY A 138 -15.32 -8.77 1.48
N ARG A 139 -15.10 -9.22 2.72
CA ARG A 139 -13.92 -10.01 3.11
C ARG A 139 -13.82 -11.30 2.31
N HIS A 140 -12.69 -11.56 1.69
CA HIS A 140 -12.51 -12.75 0.86
C HIS A 140 -11.03 -13.15 0.73
N VAL A 141 -10.81 -14.30 0.07
CA VAL A 141 -9.51 -14.75 -0.39
C VAL A 141 -9.63 -14.98 -1.90
N MET A 142 -8.68 -14.46 -2.66
CA MET A 142 -8.58 -14.71 -4.10
C MET A 142 -7.59 -15.84 -4.37
N ILE A 143 -7.95 -16.72 -5.31
CA ILE A 143 -7.06 -17.74 -5.88
C ILE A 143 -6.74 -17.28 -7.30
N MET A 144 -5.50 -16.85 -7.49
CA MET A 144 -5.05 -16.30 -8.77
C MET A 144 -4.55 -17.43 -9.68
N ASN A 145 -4.92 -17.36 -10.95
CA ASN A 145 -4.38 -18.27 -11.99
C ASN A 145 -4.62 -19.77 -11.73
N ALA A 146 -5.79 -20.11 -11.22
CA ALA A 146 -6.18 -21.48 -10.86
C ALA A 146 -6.57 -22.39 -12.05
N MET A 147 -6.45 -21.91 -13.31
CA MET A 147 -6.79 -22.62 -14.54
C MET A 147 -5.56 -23.08 -15.31
#